data_85c41af67ce20e8d9f648c3df3debb71
#
_entry.id   85c41af67ce20e8d9f648c3df3debb71
#
_cell.length_a   1.000
_cell.length_b   1.000
_cell.length_c   1.000
_cell.angle_alpha   90.00
_cell.angle_beta   90.00
_cell.angle_gamma   90.00
#
_symmetry.space_group_name_H-M   'P 1'
#
loop_
_entity.id
_entity.type
_entity.pdbx_description
1 polymer ?
#
loop_
_entity_poly.entity_id
_entity_poly.type
_entity_poly.pdbx_seq_one_letter_code
_entity_poly.pdbx_strand_id
1 'polypeptide(L)'
;MFVIELTYKADLSEIDAHMKAHMAFLNRYYASGNFLVSGRKIPRDGGIILAVGDSKEQIEQIIREDPFHSHGLATFRIIEFRASQKAPDFPKRDT
;
A
#
# COMPACT_ATOMS: atom_id res chain seq x y z
N MET A 1 1.63 10.08 -8.23
CA MET A 1 1.20 9.55 -6.93
C MET A 1 0.27 8.38 -7.17
N PHE A 2 0.20 7.45 -6.22
CA PHE A 2 -0.55 6.21 -6.40
C PHE A 2 -1.39 5.92 -5.18
N VAL A 3 -2.62 5.48 -5.41
CA VAL A 3 -3.46 4.87 -4.38
C VAL A 3 -3.42 3.37 -4.62
N ILE A 4 -3.01 2.61 -3.61
CA ILE A 4 -3.00 1.16 -3.68
C ILE A 4 -4.15 0.66 -2.80
N GLU A 5 -5.10 -0.03 -3.41
CA GLU A 5 -6.22 -0.60 -2.69
C GLU A 5 -6.04 -2.10 -2.58
N LEU A 6 -6.06 -2.61 -1.35
CA LEU A 6 -6.04 -4.05 -1.07
C LEU A 6 -7.44 -4.49 -0.69
N THR A 7 -7.89 -5.59 -1.28
CA THR A 7 -9.15 -6.23 -0.89
C THR A 7 -8.86 -7.66 -0.48
N TYR A 8 -9.18 -8.02 0.76
CA TYR A 8 -8.94 -9.36 1.28
C TYR A 8 -9.77 -10.39 0.53
N LYS A 9 -9.14 -11.53 0.23
CA LYS A 9 -9.84 -12.68 -0.38
C LYS A 9 -9.57 -13.95 0.41
N ALA A 10 -9.16 -13.80 1.68
CA ALA A 10 -8.92 -14.90 2.60
C ALA A 10 -9.58 -14.54 3.95
N ASP A 11 -9.74 -15.54 4.80
CA ASP A 11 -10.31 -15.33 6.13
C ASP A 11 -9.42 -14.40 6.96
N LEU A 12 -10.04 -13.64 7.84
CA LEU A 12 -9.29 -12.71 8.70
C LEU A 12 -8.25 -13.44 9.56
N SER A 13 -8.48 -14.70 9.90
CA SER A 13 -7.49 -15.49 10.63
C SER A 13 -6.21 -15.66 9.83
N GLU A 14 -6.30 -15.89 8.52
CA GLU A 14 -5.11 -15.97 7.66
C GLU A 14 -4.45 -14.61 7.48
N ILE A 15 -5.25 -13.57 7.31
CA ILE A 15 -4.74 -12.21 7.22
C ILE A 15 -3.95 -11.89 8.48
N ASP A 16 -4.50 -12.17 9.66
CA ASP A 16 -3.85 -11.89 10.93
C ASP A 16 -2.57 -12.72 11.11
N ALA A 17 -2.55 -13.95 10.60
CA ALA A 17 -1.36 -14.79 10.67
C ALA A 17 -0.17 -14.19 9.89
N HIS A 18 -0.43 -13.38 8.86
CA HIS A 18 0.60 -12.74 8.05
C HIS A 18 0.76 -11.25 8.34
N MET A 19 0.05 -10.74 9.35
CA MET A 19 0.02 -9.29 9.62
C MET A 19 1.39 -8.75 10.01
N LYS A 20 2.14 -9.48 10.83
CA LYS A 20 3.46 -9.03 11.27
C LYS A 20 4.41 -8.85 10.08
N ALA A 21 4.42 -9.82 9.17
CA ALA A 21 5.26 -9.75 7.98
C ALA A 21 4.80 -8.63 7.03
N HIS A 22 3.47 -8.42 6.92
CA HIS A 22 2.92 -7.32 6.14
C HIS A 22 3.35 -5.97 6.73
N MET A 23 3.31 -5.82 8.06
CA MET A 23 3.76 -4.58 8.72
C MET A 23 5.24 -4.31 8.48
N ALA A 24 6.07 -5.36 8.48
CA ALA A 24 7.49 -5.22 8.18
C ALA A 24 7.70 -4.72 6.74
N PHE A 25 6.90 -5.22 5.80
CA PHE A 25 6.91 -4.74 4.42
C PHE A 25 6.53 -3.25 4.36
N LEU A 26 5.45 -2.84 5.03
CA LEU A 26 5.05 -1.43 5.06
C LEU A 26 6.17 -0.55 5.61
N ASN A 27 6.78 -0.96 6.71
CA ASN A 27 7.83 -0.17 7.37
C ASN A 27 9.04 0.00 6.47
N ARG A 28 9.40 -1.03 5.68
CA ARG A 28 10.49 -0.93 4.72
C ARG A 28 10.24 0.19 3.71
N TYR A 29 9.04 0.29 3.21
CA TYR A 29 8.71 1.27 2.18
C TYR A 29 8.30 2.63 2.74
N TYR A 30 7.95 2.72 4.02
CA TYR A 30 7.95 4.01 4.71
C TYR A 30 9.37 4.55 4.82
N ALA A 31 10.32 3.70 5.20
CA ALA A 31 11.73 4.12 5.34
C ALA A 31 12.33 4.55 4.00
N SER A 32 11.95 3.91 2.89
CA SER A 32 12.44 4.28 1.57
C SER A 32 11.84 5.58 1.05
N GLY A 33 10.75 6.04 1.65
CA GLY A 33 10.00 7.21 1.20
C GLY A 33 8.92 6.91 0.16
N ASN A 34 8.75 5.66 -0.25
CA ASN A 34 7.73 5.31 -1.24
C ASN A 34 6.32 5.33 -0.66
N PHE A 35 6.14 4.94 0.61
CA PHE A 35 4.83 4.96 1.24
C PHE A 35 4.68 6.17 2.14
N LEU A 36 3.55 6.87 2.05
CA LEU A 36 3.29 8.10 2.80
C LEU A 36 2.33 7.86 3.96
N VAL A 37 1.29 7.08 3.73
CA VAL A 37 0.27 6.77 4.73
C VAL A 37 -0.44 5.49 4.30
N SER A 38 -0.89 4.72 5.29
CA SER A 38 -1.67 3.51 5.02
C SER A 38 -2.61 3.25 6.19
N GLY A 39 -3.63 2.45 5.95
CA GLY A 39 -4.57 2.06 6.98
C GLY A 39 -5.53 1.01 6.47
N ARG A 40 -6.26 0.41 7.41
CA ARG A 40 -7.28 -0.58 7.05
C ARG A 40 -8.57 0.12 6.63
N LYS A 41 -9.29 -0.51 5.73
CA LYS A 41 -10.63 -0.03 5.36
C LYS A 41 -11.61 -0.22 6.52
N ILE A 42 -12.66 0.60 6.52
CA ILE A 42 -13.76 0.51 7.47
C ILE A 42 -15.04 0.29 6.66
N PRO A 43 -15.68 -0.88 6.71
CA PRO A 43 -15.32 -2.07 7.49
C PRO A 43 -14.02 -2.72 7.02
N ARG A 44 -13.49 -3.64 7.85
CA ARG A 44 -12.19 -4.26 7.63
C ARG A 44 -12.26 -5.35 6.56
N ASP A 45 -12.19 -4.95 5.30
CA ASP A 45 -12.12 -5.90 4.18
C ASP A 45 -10.90 -5.68 3.31
N GLY A 46 -9.93 -4.90 3.80
CA GLY A 46 -8.71 -4.59 3.09
C GLY A 46 -8.01 -3.37 3.67
N GLY A 47 -7.23 -2.72 2.82
CA GLY A 47 -6.47 -1.54 3.23
C GLY A 47 -6.23 -0.59 2.06
N ILE A 48 -5.67 0.56 2.41
CA ILE A 48 -5.30 1.61 1.46
C ILE A 48 -3.87 2.03 1.77
N ILE A 49 -3.08 2.25 0.74
CA ILE A 49 -1.74 2.82 0.85
C ILE A 49 -1.64 3.98 -0.13
N LEU A 50 -1.19 5.14 0.36
CA LEU A 50 -0.83 6.25 -0.51
C LEU A 50 0.67 6.18 -0.76
N ALA A 51 1.07 6.15 -2.03
CA ALA A 51 2.45 5.89 -2.41
C ALA A 51 2.95 6.86 -3.47
N VAL A 52 4.27 7.00 -3.53
CA VAL A 52 4.97 7.72 -4.58
C VAL A 52 6.04 6.81 -5.16
N GLY A 53 6.36 7.05 -6.43
CA GLY A 53 7.38 6.26 -7.12
C GLY A 53 7.59 6.78 -8.53
N ASP A 54 8.54 6.17 -9.24
CA ASP A 54 8.93 6.62 -10.57
C ASP A 54 7.92 6.21 -11.64
N SER A 55 7.25 5.08 -11.41
CA SER A 55 6.33 4.52 -12.40
C SER A 55 5.38 3.54 -11.73
N LYS A 56 4.28 3.26 -12.43
CA LYS A 56 3.35 2.22 -11.98
C LYS A 56 4.05 0.86 -11.90
N GLU A 57 4.97 0.59 -12.82
CA GLU A 57 5.72 -0.67 -12.83
C GLU A 57 6.56 -0.83 -11.57
N GLN A 58 7.16 0.25 -11.08
CA GLN A 58 7.89 0.22 -9.82
C GLN A 58 6.95 -0.14 -8.66
N ILE A 59 5.78 0.46 -8.61
CA ILE A 59 4.80 0.18 -7.57
C ILE A 59 4.34 -1.29 -7.63
N GLU A 60 4.14 -1.82 -8.83
CA GLU A 60 3.78 -3.23 -9.00
C GLU A 60 4.87 -4.15 -8.46
N GLN A 61 6.14 -3.82 -8.69
CA GLN A 61 7.25 -4.61 -8.17
C GLN A 61 7.31 -4.54 -6.63
N ILE A 62 7.07 -3.37 -6.06
CA ILE A 62 7.03 -3.20 -4.61
C ILE A 62 5.94 -4.08 -4.00
N ILE A 63 4.75 -4.05 -4.59
CA ILE A 63 3.61 -4.82 -4.11
C ILE A 63 3.91 -6.32 -4.07
N ARG A 64 4.71 -6.83 -5.00
CA ARG A 64 5.05 -8.27 -5.04
C ARG A 64 5.81 -8.71 -3.80
N GLU A 65 6.41 -7.81 -3.06
CA GLU A 65 7.12 -8.12 -1.81
C GLU A 65 6.18 -8.20 -0.60
N ASP A 66 4.92 -7.78 -0.77
CA ASP A 66 3.94 -7.87 0.31
C ASP A 66 3.53 -9.33 0.50
N PRO A 67 3.65 -9.88 1.72
CA PRO A 67 3.19 -11.25 1.96
C PRO A 67 1.71 -11.45 1.64
N PHE A 68 0.88 -10.43 1.73
CA PHE A 68 -0.51 -10.54 1.30
C PHE A 68 -0.62 -10.79 -0.20
N HIS A 69 0.34 -10.32 -1.00
CA HIS A 69 0.41 -10.62 -2.42
C HIS A 69 1.00 -12.01 -2.66
N SER A 70 2.15 -12.30 -2.08
CA SER A 70 2.88 -13.54 -2.35
C SER A 70 2.12 -14.78 -1.89
N HIS A 71 1.28 -14.66 -0.86
CA HIS A 71 0.45 -15.75 -0.36
C HIS A 71 -0.96 -15.73 -0.92
N GLY A 72 -1.26 -14.82 -1.85
CA GLY A 72 -2.58 -14.78 -2.49
C GLY A 72 -3.73 -14.41 -1.56
N LEU A 73 -3.46 -13.60 -0.54
CA LEU A 73 -4.45 -13.26 0.50
C LEU A 73 -5.29 -12.04 0.18
N ALA A 74 -4.88 -11.25 -0.80
CA ALA A 74 -5.57 -10.03 -1.20
C ALA A 74 -5.38 -9.76 -2.68
N THR A 75 -6.36 -9.07 -3.27
CA THR A 75 -6.20 -8.47 -4.58
C THR A 75 -5.74 -7.03 -4.40
N PHE A 76 -5.01 -6.53 -5.39
CA PHE A 76 -4.42 -5.20 -5.36
C PHE A 76 -4.89 -4.41 -6.57
N ARG A 77 -5.32 -3.19 -6.34
CA ARG A 77 -5.68 -2.25 -7.40
C ARG A 77 -4.82 -1.00 -7.23
N ILE A 78 -4.17 -0.59 -8.30
CA ILE A 78 -3.33 0.61 -8.31
C ILE A 78 -4.03 1.69 -9.11
N ILE A 79 -4.23 2.86 -8.50
CA ILE A 79 -4.77 4.02 -9.18
C ILE A 79 -3.66 5.06 -9.21
N GLU A 80 -3.22 5.40 -10.41
CA GLU A 80 -2.23 6.46 -10.58
C GLU A 80 -2.96 7.78 -10.80
N PHE A 81 -2.46 8.86 -10.16
CA PHE A 81 -3.02 10.18 -10.36
C PHE A 81 -1.91 11.22 -10.24
N ARG A 82 -2.15 12.38 -10.83
CA ARG A 82 -1.24 13.51 -10.73
C ARG A 82 -1.70 14.40 -9.58
N ALA A 83 -0.82 14.57 -8.58
CA ALA A 83 -1.10 15.44 -7.45
C ALA A 83 -0.92 16.90 -7.87
N SER A 84 -1.93 17.49 -8.48
CA SER A 84 -1.86 18.86 -9.00
C SER A 84 -2.13 19.91 -7.94
N GLN A 85 -2.76 19.54 -6.84
CA GLN A 85 -3.06 20.44 -5.72
C GLN A 85 -2.85 19.71 -4.41
N LYS A 86 -2.33 20.41 -3.42
CA LYS A 86 -2.05 19.88 -2.08
C LYS A 86 -2.34 20.95 -1.04
N ALA A 87 -2.68 20.50 0.17
CA ALA A 87 -2.75 21.41 1.31
C ALA A 87 -1.34 21.92 1.64
N PRO A 88 -1.20 23.13 2.21
CA PRO A 88 0.13 23.70 2.49
C PRO A 88 1.00 22.86 3.40
N ASP A 89 0.40 22.07 4.31
CA ASP A 89 1.11 21.24 5.26
C ASP A 89 1.22 19.78 4.84
N PHE A 90 0.85 19.47 3.62
CA PHE A 90 1.00 18.11 3.10
C PHE A 90 2.50 17.75 3.06
N PRO A 91 2.89 16.50 3.38
CA PRO A 91 4.29 16.10 3.35
C PRO A 91 4.96 16.43 2.02
N LYS A 92 6.17 16.99 2.10
CA LYS A 92 6.89 17.48 0.92
C LYS A 92 7.72 16.38 0.28
N ARG A 93 7.13 15.20 0.12
CA ARG A 93 7.74 14.15 -0.67
C ARG A 93 7.26 14.32 -2.08
N ASP A 94 8.20 14.52 -2.96
CA ASP A 94 7.86 14.71 -4.36
C ASP A 94 7.52 13.38 -5.01
N THR A 95 6.65 13.48 -5.92
CA THR A 95 6.20 12.34 -6.68
C THR A 95 6.86 12.32 -8.04
#